data_33b4fb0b2c35acfb2ee825d82b3c6c9c
#
_entry.id   33b4fb0b2c35acfb2ee825d82b3c6c9c
#
_cell.length_a   1.000
_cell.length_b   1.000
_cell.length_c   1.000
_cell.angle_alpha   90.00
_cell.angle_beta   90.00
_cell.angle_gamma   90.00
#
_symmetry.space_group_name_H-M   'P 1'
#
loop_
_entity.id
_entity.type
_entity.pdbx_description
1 polymer ?
#
loop_
_entity_poly.entity_id
_entity_poly.type
_entity_poly.pdbx_seq_one_letter_code
_entity_poly.pdbx_strand_id
1 'polypeptide(L)'
;YTGELLRFVCDAVLIATGGLHGLFGDTTGSLANTGEVTAELFRLGVPMANLEMIQYHPTTVELGEKRMLLSEAARGEGGRLFALRNGKPWYFMEEKYPELGNLMPRDITAREVWTVSRDYEVFLDMTELPKEVMEHKLAGLVDDCQTYLHKDIRKEPIPILPGIHYFMGGIQVD
;
A
#
# COMPACT_ATOMS: atom_id res chain seq x y z
N TYR A 1 30.49 2.48 -2.55
CA TYR A 1 30.84 1.24 -3.25
C TYR A 1 32.34 1.27 -3.56
N THR A 2 33.08 0.23 -3.08
CA THR A 2 34.53 0.10 -3.28
C THR A 2 34.89 -0.54 -4.62
N GLY A 3 33.93 -1.17 -5.30
CA GLY A 3 34.17 -1.98 -6.51
C GLY A 3 34.91 -3.30 -6.23
N GLU A 4 35.08 -3.66 -4.96
CA GLU A 4 35.77 -4.89 -4.57
C GLU A 4 34.85 -6.09 -4.73
N LEU A 5 35.34 -7.14 -5.41
CA LEU A 5 34.63 -8.40 -5.59
C LEU A 5 35.02 -9.36 -4.45
N LEU A 6 34.06 -9.69 -3.60
CA LEU A 6 34.23 -10.66 -2.53
C LEU A 6 33.59 -12.00 -2.91
N ARG A 7 34.34 -13.10 -2.74
CA ARG A 7 33.85 -14.45 -2.97
C ARG A 7 33.71 -15.18 -1.63
N PHE A 8 32.49 -15.63 -1.33
CA PHE A 8 32.20 -16.47 -0.18
C PHE A 8 31.99 -17.93 -0.65
N VAL A 9 32.74 -18.88 -0.05
CA VAL A 9 32.52 -20.31 -0.31
C VAL A 9 31.64 -20.84 0.83
N CYS A 10 30.50 -21.42 0.48
CA CYS A 10 29.48 -21.90 1.42
C CYS A 10 28.73 -23.09 0.85
N ASP A 11 28.12 -23.89 1.72
CA ASP A 11 27.36 -25.10 1.34
C ASP A 11 25.93 -24.75 0.90
N ALA A 12 25.40 -23.61 1.33
CA ALA A 12 24.07 -23.13 0.97
C ALA A 12 23.98 -21.60 0.99
N VAL A 13 23.05 -21.06 0.21
CA VAL A 13 22.73 -19.63 0.17
C VAL A 13 21.25 -19.45 0.41
N LEU A 14 20.88 -18.64 1.40
CA LEU A 14 19.50 -18.21 1.63
C LEU A 14 19.26 -16.88 0.92
N ILE A 15 18.30 -16.86 -0.01
CA ILE A 15 17.88 -15.65 -0.70
C ILE A 15 16.72 -15.01 0.08
N ALA A 16 16.96 -13.83 0.63
CA ALA A 16 15.99 -13.06 1.42
C ALA A 16 16.08 -11.55 1.05
N THR A 17 16.05 -11.24 -0.24
CA THR A 17 16.33 -9.90 -0.79
C THR A 17 15.11 -9.01 -0.94
N GLY A 18 13.95 -9.44 -0.43
CA GLY A 18 12.69 -8.69 -0.51
C GLY A 18 12.05 -8.75 -1.89
N GLY A 19 11.11 -7.84 -2.14
CA GLY A 19 10.34 -7.77 -3.37
C GLY A 19 10.97 -6.90 -4.45
N LEU A 20 10.11 -6.36 -5.33
CA LEU A 20 10.49 -5.59 -6.53
C LEU A 20 10.01 -4.13 -6.46
N HIS A 21 9.86 -3.60 -5.25
CA HIS A 21 9.25 -2.27 -5.01
C HIS A 21 9.97 -1.14 -5.75
N GLY A 22 11.29 -1.19 -5.83
CA GLY A 22 12.10 -0.18 -6.50
C GLY A 22 12.03 -0.17 -8.03
N LEU A 23 11.40 -1.19 -8.65
CA LEU A 23 11.16 -1.21 -10.09
C LEU A 23 9.95 -0.37 -10.50
N PHE A 24 9.03 -0.16 -9.58
CA PHE A 24 7.78 0.54 -9.83
C PHE A 24 7.73 1.77 -8.93
N GLY A 25 7.15 2.85 -9.40
CA GLY A 25 6.81 3.99 -8.57
C GLY A 25 5.59 3.70 -7.67
N ASP A 26 5.20 4.66 -6.87
CA ASP A 26 3.96 4.62 -6.07
C ASP A 26 3.83 3.39 -5.15
N THR A 27 4.92 3.03 -4.47
CA THR A 27 5.00 1.85 -3.60
C THR A 27 5.09 2.20 -2.12
N THR A 28 4.53 1.33 -1.26
CA THR A 28 4.68 1.41 0.20
C THR A 28 5.95 0.70 0.70
N GLY A 29 6.61 -0.08 -0.16
CA GLY A 29 7.80 -0.84 0.20
C GLY A 29 9.11 -0.04 0.09
N SER A 30 10.22 -0.73 0.29
CA SER A 30 11.54 -0.12 0.18
C SER A 30 11.94 0.06 -1.28
N LEU A 31 12.34 1.28 -1.66
CA LEU A 31 12.89 1.58 -2.98
C LEU A 31 14.26 0.92 -3.24
N ALA A 32 14.94 0.45 -2.18
CA ALA A 32 16.17 -0.34 -2.30
C ALA A 32 15.93 -1.77 -2.81
N ASN A 33 14.69 -2.23 -2.84
CA ASN A 33 14.30 -3.54 -3.38
C ASN A 33 14.15 -3.46 -4.90
N THR A 34 15.26 -3.36 -5.62
CA THR A 34 15.31 -3.14 -7.08
C THR A 34 15.12 -4.41 -7.91
N GLY A 35 15.09 -5.59 -7.26
CA GLY A 35 14.95 -6.87 -7.95
C GLY A 35 16.23 -7.37 -8.64
N GLU A 36 17.37 -6.75 -8.40
CA GLU A 36 18.67 -7.12 -9.02
C GLU A 36 19.00 -8.60 -8.79
N VAL A 37 18.89 -9.08 -7.53
CA VAL A 37 19.18 -10.48 -7.21
C VAL A 37 18.20 -11.41 -7.90
N THR A 38 16.91 -11.08 -7.95
CA THR A 38 15.90 -11.86 -8.69
C THR A 38 16.23 -11.92 -10.18
N ALA A 39 16.66 -10.81 -10.76
CA ALA A 39 17.09 -10.75 -12.17
C ALA A 39 18.34 -11.60 -12.45
N GLU A 40 19.33 -11.59 -11.57
CA GLU A 40 20.53 -12.45 -11.71
C GLU A 40 20.18 -13.93 -11.60
N LEU A 41 19.32 -14.31 -10.65
CA LEU A 41 18.87 -15.70 -10.53
C LEU A 41 18.08 -16.15 -11.76
N PHE A 42 17.25 -15.28 -12.32
CA PHE A 42 16.56 -15.54 -13.59
C PHE A 42 17.56 -15.78 -14.72
N ARG A 43 18.62 -14.97 -14.85
CA ARG A 43 19.68 -15.18 -15.86
C ARG A 43 20.43 -16.49 -15.68
N LEU A 44 20.54 -16.96 -14.43
CA LEU A 44 21.14 -18.25 -14.10
C LEU A 44 20.20 -19.45 -14.34
N GLY A 45 18.98 -19.20 -14.84
CA GLY A 45 18.01 -20.24 -15.15
C GLY A 45 17.12 -20.67 -13.99
N VAL A 46 17.12 -19.94 -12.89
CA VAL A 46 16.19 -20.21 -11.78
C VAL A 46 14.77 -19.86 -12.21
N PRO A 47 13.80 -20.77 -12.10
CA PRO A 47 12.43 -20.51 -12.53
C PRO A 47 11.76 -19.45 -11.66
N MET A 48 10.89 -18.66 -12.29
CA MET A 48 10.08 -17.64 -11.64
C MET A 48 8.60 -17.99 -11.75
N ALA A 49 7.81 -17.55 -10.77
CA ALA A 49 6.37 -17.78 -10.75
C ALA A 49 5.62 -16.51 -10.38
N ASN A 50 4.44 -16.34 -10.98
CA ASN A 50 3.43 -15.32 -10.62
C ASN A 50 3.97 -13.88 -10.61
N LEU A 51 4.90 -13.51 -11.48
CA LEU A 51 5.51 -12.18 -11.53
C LEU A 51 4.50 -11.06 -11.79
N GLU A 52 3.36 -11.40 -12.43
CA GLU A 52 2.24 -10.49 -12.68
C GLU A 52 1.36 -10.23 -11.44
N MET A 53 1.53 -11.02 -10.37
CA MET A 53 0.71 -10.92 -9.16
C MET A 53 1.20 -9.79 -8.27
N ILE A 54 0.83 -8.57 -8.62
CA ILE A 54 1.13 -7.35 -7.86
C ILE A 54 -0.16 -6.89 -7.17
N GLN A 55 -0.11 -6.76 -5.85
CA GLN A 55 -1.24 -6.28 -5.06
C GLN A 55 -1.12 -4.78 -4.80
N TYR A 56 -2.17 -4.04 -5.12
CA TYR A 56 -2.34 -2.65 -4.73
C TYR A 56 -3.08 -2.56 -3.38
N HIS A 57 -2.55 -1.72 -2.47
CA HIS A 57 -3.31 -1.32 -1.29
C HIS A 57 -4.17 -0.10 -1.63
N PRO A 58 -5.48 -0.11 -1.27
CA PRO A 58 -6.40 0.96 -1.68
C PRO A 58 -6.13 2.29 -0.99
N THR A 59 -5.58 2.27 0.22
CA THR A 59 -5.41 3.47 1.06
C THR A 59 -3.93 3.74 1.31
N THR A 60 -3.33 4.52 0.44
CA THR A 60 -1.96 5.04 0.61
C THR A 60 -1.94 6.54 0.38
N VAL A 61 -0.94 7.20 0.94
CA VAL A 61 -0.71 8.64 0.80
C VAL A 61 0.67 8.88 0.23
N GLU A 62 0.81 9.89 -0.60
CA GLU A 62 2.11 10.31 -1.13
C GLU A 62 3.01 10.82 0.00
N LEU A 63 4.24 10.32 0.05
CA LEU A 63 5.25 10.72 1.02
C LEU A 63 6.62 10.75 0.33
N GLY A 64 6.97 11.88 -0.25
CA GLY A 64 8.18 12.03 -1.04
C GLY A 64 8.19 11.11 -2.27
N GLU A 65 9.23 10.27 -2.39
CA GLU A 65 9.40 9.37 -3.54
C GLU A 65 8.63 8.04 -3.41
N LYS A 66 7.94 7.81 -2.30
CA LYS A 66 7.20 6.58 -2.03
C LYS A 66 5.83 6.89 -1.42
N ARG A 67 5.05 5.85 -1.12
CA ARG A 67 3.76 5.98 -0.46
C ARG A 67 3.81 5.53 0.99
N MET A 68 3.11 6.24 1.87
CA MET A 68 2.83 5.81 3.23
C MET A 68 1.53 4.99 3.24
N LEU A 69 1.57 3.85 3.92
CA LEU A 69 0.41 2.98 4.07
C LEU A 69 -0.52 3.52 5.16
N LEU A 70 -1.79 3.72 4.84
CA LEU A 70 -2.84 3.84 5.84
C LEU A 70 -3.43 2.44 6.09
N SER A 71 -3.22 1.93 7.29
CA SER A 71 -3.59 0.56 7.67
C SER A 71 -5.04 0.21 7.32
N GLU A 72 -5.26 -1.02 6.87
CA GLU A 72 -6.60 -1.56 6.64
C GLU A 72 -7.48 -1.55 7.90
N ALA A 73 -6.87 -1.58 9.09
CA ALA A 73 -7.56 -1.43 10.36
C ALA A 73 -8.41 -0.15 10.42
N ALA A 74 -8.00 0.94 9.77
CA ALA A 74 -8.79 2.17 9.70
C ALA A 74 -10.18 1.92 9.10
N ARG A 75 -10.26 1.17 7.99
CA ARG A 75 -11.55 0.81 7.37
C ARG A 75 -12.28 -0.25 8.19
N GLY A 76 -11.55 -1.19 8.77
CA GLY A 76 -12.10 -2.22 9.66
C GLY A 76 -12.77 -1.67 10.93
N GLU A 77 -12.28 -0.56 11.45
CA GLU A 77 -12.84 0.14 12.61
C GLU A 77 -13.94 1.16 12.22
N GLY A 78 -14.28 1.27 10.94
CA GLY A 78 -15.38 2.11 10.44
C GLY A 78 -14.96 3.35 9.65
N GLY A 79 -13.68 3.50 9.31
CA GLY A 79 -13.24 4.55 8.39
C GLY A 79 -13.88 4.43 7.01
N ARG A 80 -14.31 5.56 6.44
CA ARG A 80 -15.14 5.60 5.23
C ARG A 80 -14.39 6.20 4.05
N LEU A 81 -14.56 5.59 2.89
CA LEU A 81 -14.04 6.10 1.62
C LEU A 81 -15.10 6.98 0.96
N PHE A 82 -14.71 8.18 0.58
CA PHE A 82 -15.60 9.07 -0.19
C PHE A 82 -14.80 9.89 -1.21
N ALA A 83 -15.52 10.42 -2.19
CA ALA A 83 -15.02 11.44 -3.12
C ALA A 83 -15.86 12.71 -3.02
N LEU A 84 -15.30 13.86 -3.41
CA LEU A 84 -16.07 15.09 -3.49
C LEU A 84 -16.72 15.20 -4.87
N ARG A 85 -18.03 14.99 -4.92
CA ARG A 85 -18.86 15.16 -6.14
C ARG A 85 -19.75 16.37 -6.02
N ASN A 86 -19.55 17.38 -6.86
CA ASN A 86 -20.27 18.66 -6.78
C ASN A 86 -20.19 19.32 -5.40
N GLY A 87 -19.02 19.23 -4.74
CA GLY A 87 -18.78 19.80 -3.42
C GLY A 87 -19.44 19.05 -2.25
N LYS A 88 -19.99 17.83 -2.50
CA LYS A 88 -20.60 16.99 -1.47
C LYS A 88 -19.90 15.65 -1.38
N PRO A 89 -19.79 15.06 -0.18
CA PRO A 89 -19.27 13.70 0.00
C PRO A 89 -20.12 12.68 -0.76
N TRP A 90 -19.46 11.88 -1.58
CA TRP A 90 -20.05 10.75 -2.29
C TRP A 90 -19.38 9.45 -1.84
N TYR A 91 -20.11 8.64 -1.09
CA TYR A 91 -19.64 7.38 -0.53
C TYR A 91 -19.78 6.25 -1.56
N PHE A 92 -18.95 6.30 -2.60
CA PHE A 92 -19.05 5.47 -3.79
C PHE A 92 -18.93 3.96 -3.50
N MET A 93 -18.17 3.55 -2.48
CA MET A 93 -18.07 2.14 -2.11
C MET A 93 -19.37 1.61 -1.50
N GLU A 94 -20.01 2.40 -0.63
CA GLU A 94 -21.25 2.02 0.03
C GLU A 94 -22.44 2.01 -0.96
N GLU A 95 -22.44 2.94 -1.92
CA GLU A 95 -23.45 3.00 -2.99
C GLU A 95 -23.35 1.79 -3.92
N LYS A 96 -22.13 1.39 -4.30
CA LYS A 96 -21.89 0.31 -5.27
C LYS A 96 -21.92 -1.08 -4.63
N TYR A 97 -21.51 -1.19 -3.39
CA TYR A 97 -21.39 -2.44 -2.64
C TYR A 97 -22.10 -2.34 -1.27
N PRO A 98 -23.45 -2.35 -1.23
CA PRO A 98 -24.21 -2.06 -0.02
C PRO A 98 -23.94 -3.00 1.15
N GLU A 99 -23.53 -4.26 0.87
CA GLU A 99 -23.31 -5.28 1.92
C GLU A 99 -21.97 -5.10 2.64
N LEU A 100 -20.88 -4.89 1.88
CA LEU A 100 -19.51 -4.83 2.40
C LEU A 100 -18.92 -3.42 2.38
N GLY A 101 -19.39 -2.55 1.49
CA GLY A 101 -18.94 -1.16 1.39
C GLY A 101 -17.41 -1.03 1.36
N ASN A 102 -16.89 -0.34 2.37
CA ASN A 102 -15.46 -0.08 2.52
C ASN A 102 -14.62 -1.33 2.89
N LEU A 103 -15.28 -2.46 3.20
CA LEU A 103 -14.66 -3.74 3.56
C LEU A 103 -14.57 -4.72 2.39
N MET A 104 -14.87 -4.27 1.18
CA MET A 104 -14.61 -5.07 -0.03
C MET A 104 -13.13 -5.47 -0.11
N PRO A 105 -12.80 -6.62 -0.75
CA PRO A 105 -11.42 -7.06 -0.97
C PRO A 105 -10.53 -5.96 -1.56
N ARG A 106 -9.23 -6.02 -1.26
CA ARG A 106 -8.25 -4.97 -1.65
C ARG A 106 -8.22 -4.68 -3.14
N ASP A 107 -8.30 -5.72 -3.98
CA ASP A 107 -8.28 -5.58 -5.44
C ASP A 107 -9.48 -4.80 -5.96
N ILE A 108 -10.67 -5.08 -5.40
CA ILE A 108 -11.90 -4.37 -5.74
C ILE A 108 -11.81 -2.94 -5.24
N THR A 109 -11.50 -2.74 -3.94
CA THR A 109 -11.41 -1.41 -3.36
C THR A 109 -10.36 -0.54 -4.05
N ALA A 110 -9.17 -1.08 -4.33
CA ALA A 110 -8.11 -0.34 -5.03
C ALA A 110 -8.52 0.07 -6.45
N ARG A 111 -9.21 -0.82 -7.18
CA ARG A 111 -9.74 -0.54 -8.53
C ARG A 111 -10.80 0.54 -8.50
N GLU A 112 -11.70 0.53 -7.52
CA GLU A 112 -12.74 1.55 -7.38
C GLU A 112 -12.13 2.90 -7.01
N VAL A 113 -11.22 2.94 -6.03
CA VAL A 113 -10.50 4.16 -5.66
C VAL A 113 -9.76 4.72 -6.88
N TRP A 114 -9.04 3.88 -7.64
CA TRP A 114 -8.36 4.29 -8.87
C TRP A 114 -9.33 4.84 -9.92
N THR A 115 -10.45 4.17 -10.14
CA THR A 115 -11.45 4.59 -11.13
C THR A 115 -12.03 5.95 -10.77
N VAL A 116 -12.42 6.14 -9.52
CA VAL A 116 -13.00 7.39 -9.03
C VAL A 116 -11.96 8.52 -9.00
N SER A 117 -10.70 8.21 -8.66
CA SER A 117 -9.63 9.22 -8.58
C SER A 117 -9.24 9.85 -9.92
N ARG A 118 -9.69 9.29 -11.03
CA ARG A 118 -9.48 9.88 -12.35
C ARG A 118 -10.28 11.17 -12.58
N ASP A 119 -11.41 11.30 -11.89
CA ASP A 119 -12.34 12.42 -12.05
C ASP A 119 -12.54 13.21 -10.76
N TYR A 120 -12.24 12.62 -9.59
CA TYR A 120 -12.50 13.20 -8.28
C TYR A 120 -11.35 12.92 -7.30
N GLU A 121 -11.12 13.84 -6.40
CA GLU A 121 -10.22 13.57 -5.26
C GLU A 121 -10.91 12.61 -4.28
N VAL A 122 -10.18 11.54 -3.87
CA VAL A 122 -10.70 10.48 -3.00
C VAL A 122 -10.06 10.60 -1.61
N PHE A 123 -10.87 10.39 -0.59
CA PHE A 123 -10.49 10.54 0.81
C PHE A 123 -10.82 9.31 1.64
N LEU A 124 -10.02 9.09 2.68
CA LEU A 124 -10.35 8.24 3.82
C LEU A 124 -10.74 9.12 5.00
N ASP A 125 -11.96 8.98 5.47
CA ASP A 125 -12.50 9.72 6.61
C ASP A 125 -12.56 8.83 7.85
N MET A 126 -11.92 9.28 8.91
CA MET A 126 -11.88 8.64 10.23
C MET A 126 -12.37 9.58 11.34
N THR A 127 -12.92 10.74 10.98
CA THR A 127 -13.31 11.80 11.93
C THR A 127 -14.45 11.40 12.85
N GLU A 128 -15.31 10.47 12.39
CA GLU A 128 -16.45 9.96 13.17
C GLU A 128 -16.12 8.71 14.03
N LEU A 129 -14.85 8.24 13.99
CA LEU A 129 -14.45 7.08 14.79
C LEU A 129 -14.41 7.42 16.29
N PRO A 130 -14.80 6.47 17.16
CA PRO A 130 -14.73 6.67 18.60
C PRO A 130 -13.31 7.03 19.05
N LYS A 131 -13.23 7.94 20.03
CA LYS A 131 -11.96 8.38 20.61
C LYS A 131 -11.11 7.21 21.10
N GLU A 132 -11.71 6.22 21.73
CA GLU A 132 -11.05 5.00 22.22
C GLU A 132 -10.39 4.20 21.09
N VAL A 133 -11.05 4.10 19.93
CA VAL A 133 -10.49 3.43 18.73
C VAL A 133 -9.25 4.19 18.24
N MET A 134 -9.33 5.51 18.15
CA MET A 134 -8.24 6.36 17.67
C MET A 134 -7.04 6.37 18.63
N GLU A 135 -7.28 6.32 19.95
CA GLU A 135 -6.23 6.38 20.97
C GLU A 135 -5.57 5.03 21.27
N HIS A 136 -6.24 3.90 20.98
CA HIS A 136 -5.72 2.57 21.28
C HIS A 136 -5.46 1.72 20.04
N LYS A 137 -6.46 1.53 19.18
CA LYS A 137 -6.33 0.65 18.01
C LYS A 137 -5.60 1.31 16.85
N LEU A 138 -5.80 2.62 16.66
CA LEU A 138 -5.22 3.40 15.58
C LEU A 138 -4.16 4.42 16.05
N ALA A 139 -3.70 4.32 17.29
CA ALA A 139 -2.74 5.26 17.88
C ALA A 139 -1.48 5.44 17.02
N GLY A 140 -0.90 4.34 16.52
CA GLY A 140 0.26 4.39 15.62
C GLY A 140 -0.06 5.12 14.31
N LEU A 141 -1.24 4.90 13.75
CA LEU A 141 -1.66 5.59 12.52
C LEU A 141 -1.86 7.10 12.76
N VAL A 142 -2.42 7.48 13.91
CA VAL A 142 -2.55 8.89 14.32
C VAL A 142 -1.18 9.54 14.42
N ASP A 143 -0.23 8.89 15.09
CA ASP A 143 1.15 9.38 15.26
C ASP A 143 1.89 9.50 13.93
N ASP A 144 1.81 8.48 13.07
CA ASP A 144 2.39 8.49 11.73
C ASP A 144 1.84 9.65 10.88
N CYS A 145 0.51 9.85 10.87
CA CYS A 145 -0.09 10.94 10.10
C CYS A 145 0.28 12.31 10.65
N GLN A 146 0.36 12.48 11.96
CA GLN A 146 0.83 13.74 12.56
C GLN A 146 2.30 14.00 12.26
N THR A 147 3.15 12.97 12.35
CA THR A 147 4.60 13.09 12.18
C THR A 147 4.98 13.34 10.73
N TYR A 148 4.43 12.55 9.81
CA TYR A 148 4.88 12.54 8.42
C TYR A 148 4.01 13.38 7.48
N LEU A 149 2.71 13.49 7.74
CA LEU A 149 1.78 14.25 6.90
C LEU A 149 1.40 15.59 7.51
N HIS A 150 1.74 15.84 8.78
CA HIS A 150 1.34 17.02 9.55
C HIS A 150 -0.19 17.20 9.61
N LYS A 151 -0.93 16.06 9.59
CA LYS A 151 -2.38 16.02 9.61
C LYS A 151 -2.92 15.28 10.83
N ASP A 152 -3.99 15.81 11.41
CA ASP A 152 -4.73 15.16 12.50
C ASP A 152 -5.95 14.43 11.91
N ILE A 153 -5.81 13.14 11.68
CA ILE A 153 -6.84 12.29 11.08
C ILE A 153 -8.12 12.15 11.92
N ARG A 154 -8.10 12.66 13.15
CA ARG A 154 -9.28 12.76 14.03
C ARG A 154 -10.14 13.98 13.69
N LYS A 155 -9.63 14.92 12.92
CA LYS A 155 -10.27 16.22 12.63
C LYS A 155 -10.52 16.46 11.15
N GLU A 156 -9.73 15.81 10.29
CA GLU A 156 -9.81 16.00 8.86
C GLU A 156 -9.62 14.66 8.12
N PRO A 157 -10.35 14.43 7.02
CA PRO A 157 -10.11 13.29 6.15
C PRO A 157 -8.77 13.42 5.42
N ILE A 158 -8.20 12.27 5.03
CA ILE A 158 -6.91 12.19 4.36
C ILE A 158 -7.12 11.86 2.88
N PRO A 159 -6.55 12.64 1.93
CA PRO A 159 -6.57 12.28 0.52
C PRO A 159 -5.75 11.02 0.30
N ILE A 160 -6.29 10.11 -0.49
CA ILE A 160 -5.68 8.79 -0.73
C ILE A 160 -5.65 8.43 -2.21
N LEU A 161 -4.68 7.56 -2.55
CA LEU A 161 -4.62 6.84 -3.83
C LEU A 161 -4.17 5.40 -3.58
N PRO A 162 -4.46 4.47 -4.49
CA PRO A 162 -3.89 3.13 -4.41
C PRO A 162 -2.38 3.17 -4.62
N GLY A 163 -1.67 2.29 -3.93
CA GLY A 163 -0.22 2.14 -4.10
C GLY A 163 0.18 0.68 -4.12
N ILE A 164 1.28 0.36 -4.81
CA ILE A 164 1.84 -0.98 -4.83
C ILE A 164 2.27 -1.38 -3.43
N HIS A 165 1.85 -2.57 -2.99
CA HIS A 165 2.06 -3.02 -1.62
C HIS A 165 2.72 -4.39 -1.52
N TYR A 166 2.28 -5.38 -2.31
CA TYR A 166 2.83 -6.73 -2.29
C TYR A 166 3.18 -7.24 -3.68
N PHE A 167 4.30 -7.98 -3.72
CA PHE A 167 4.69 -8.84 -4.83
C PHE A 167 4.55 -10.29 -4.36
N MET A 168 3.48 -10.97 -4.81
CA MET A 168 3.23 -12.36 -4.43
C MET A 168 4.05 -13.34 -5.25
N GLY A 169 4.50 -12.94 -6.44
CA GLY A 169 5.40 -13.70 -7.29
C GLY A 169 6.88 -13.46 -6.97
N GLY A 170 7.72 -14.19 -7.67
CA GLY A 170 9.17 -14.14 -7.54
C GLY A 170 9.82 -15.46 -7.91
N ILE A 171 10.89 -15.81 -7.20
CA ILE A 171 11.58 -17.09 -7.37
C ILE A 171 10.61 -18.22 -7.03
N GLN A 172 10.51 -19.20 -7.94
CA GLN A 172 9.71 -20.39 -7.68
C GLN A 172 10.40 -21.24 -6.60
N VAL A 173 9.65 -21.57 -5.57
CA VAL A 173 10.07 -22.44 -4.46
C VAL A 173 9.12 -23.65 -4.38
N ASP A 174 9.60 -24.73 -3.75
CA ASP A 174 8.84 -25.96 -3.51
C ASP A 174 7.76 -25.78 -2.43
#